data_a9d20009605105e5001d2b05980127e6
#
_entry.id   a9d20009605105e5001d2b05980127e6
#
_cell.length_a   1.000
_cell.length_b   1.000
_cell.length_c   1.000
_cell.angle_alpha   90.00
_cell.angle_beta   90.00
_cell.angle_gamma   90.00
#
_symmetry.space_group_name_H-M   'P 1'
#
loop_
_entity.id
_entity.type
_entity.pdbx_description
1 polymer ?
#
loop_
_entity_poly.entity_id
_entity_poly.type
_entity_poly.pdbx_seq_one_letter_code
_entity_poly.pdbx_strand_id
1 'polypeptide(L)'
;TLYNWRVNDYVIRDFRDGREYISKGMSLDTIIPFEPRDFLIAVNDCEKMTTPALARYVERQKERGVANIRTFEVEYHRRFAMTAAAFILTIIGMSLSSRKVKGGMGLNIGIGLVLSFGYILFMTVTQTFALSGLTSAMVAMWIPNVLFSLIALVLYIRARR
;
A
#
# COMPACT_ATOMS: atom_id res chain seq x y z
N THR A 1 -11.19 25.96 5.90
CA THR A 1 -12.00 26.77 5.00
C THR A 1 -13.20 25.93 4.57
N LEU A 2 -14.41 26.36 4.92
CA LEU A 2 -15.64 25.72 4.48
C LEU A 2 -15.99 26.27 3.10
N TYR A 3 -16.11 25.38 2.12
CA TYR A 3 -16.49 25.75 0.76
C TYR A 3 -17.99 25.58 0.55
N ASN A 4 -18.61 26.57 -0.10
CA ASN A 4 -19.99 26.48 -0.55
C ASN A 4 -20.02 25.76 -1.91
N TRP A 5 -20.69 24.61 -1.95
CA TRP A 5 -20.83 23.80 -3.15
C TRP A 5 -22.22 23.91 -3.73
N ARG A 6 -22.30 24.13 -5.04
CA ARG A 6 -23.54 23.95 -5.80
C ARG A 6 -23.54 22.58 -6.44
N VAL A 7 -24.35 21.70 -5.91
CA VAL A 7 -24.51 20.33 -6.41
C VAL A 7 -25.68 20.33 -7.40
N ASN A 8 -25.44 19.94 -8.65
CA ASN A 8 -26.46 19.80 -9.67
C ASN A 8 -26.85 18.32 -9.81
N ASP A 9 -28.13 18.05 -10.04
CA ASP A 9 -28.69 16.70 -10.17
C ASP A 9 -28.35 15.79 -8.97
N TYR A 10 -28.76 16.21 -7.78
CA TYR A 10 -28.46 15.47 -6.55
C TYR A 10 -29.50 14.40 -6.25
N VAL A 11 -29.02 13.32 -5.60
CA VAL A 11 -29.83 12.27 -4.96
C VAL A 11 -29.36 12.09 -3.52
N ILE A 12 -30.21 12.44 -2.56
CA ILE A 12 -29.93 12.22 -1.15
C ILE A 12 -30.65 10.94 -0.73
N ARG A 13 -29.93 10.01 -0.13
CA ARG A 13 -30.46 8.81 0.51
C ARG A 13 -30.31 8.96 2.02
N ASP A 14 -31.42 9.03 2.70
CA ASP A 14 -31.47 9.15 4.16
C ASP A 14 -32.03 7.84 4.74
N PHE A 15 -31.31 7.24 5.69
CA PHE A 15 -31.73 6.02 6.35
C PHE A 15 -32.23 6.33 7.75
N ARG A 16 -33.55 6.26 7.94
CA ARG A 16 -34.20 6.47 9.23
C ARG A 16 -35.11 5.28 9.54
N ASP A 17 -35.01 4.74 10.75
CA ASP A 17 -35.87 3.64 11.25
C ASP A 17 -35.94 2.43 10.32
N GLY A 18 -34.81 2.06 9.67
CA GLY A 18 -34.75 0.93 8.75
C GLY A 18 -35.43 1.16 7.39
N ARG A 19 -35.87 2.39 7.10
CA ARG A 19 -36.44 2.79 5.81
C ARG A 19 -35.52 3.76 5.09
N GLU A 20 -35.49 3.62 3.77
CA GLU A 20 -34.71 4.50 2.88
C GLU A 20 -35.61 5.60 2.33
N TYR A 21 -35.24 6.84 2.54
CA TYR A 21 -35.89 8.03 1.96
C TYR A 21 -35.00 8.59 0.87
N ILE A 22 -35.53 8.69 -0.35
CA ILE A 22 -34.82 9.21 -1.51
C ILE A 22 -35.36 10.57 -1.86
N SER A 23 -34.51 11.60 -1.78
CA SER A 23 -34.81 12.96 -2.23
C SER A 23 -33.97 13.29 -3.45
N LYS A 24 -34.59 13.83 -4.50
CA LYS A 24 -33.94 14.25 -5.75
C LYS A 24 -34.24 15.71 -6.04
N GLY A 25 -33.26 16.43 -6.58
CA GLY A 25 -33.45 17.81 -6.99
C GLY A 25 -32.44 18.27 -8.03
N MET A 26 -32.76 19.39 -8.72
CA MET A 26 -31.90 19.92 -9.79
C MET A 26 -30.68 20.68 -9.26
N SER A 27 -30.80 21.38 -8.14
CA SER A 27 -29.67 22.10 -7.54
C SER A 27 -29.83 22.23 -6.02
N LEU A 28 -28.72 22.08 -5.30
CA LEU A 28 -28.64 22.23 -3.86
C LEU A 28 -27.37 23.00 -3.53
N ASP A 29 -27.50 24.14 -2.84
CA ASP A 29 -26.35 24.86 -2.30
C ASP A 29 -26.11 24.34 -0.87
N THR A 30 -24.98 23.69 -0.66
CA THR A 30 -24.65 23.09 0.63
C THR A 30 -23.17 23.26 0.96
N ILE A 31 -22.86 23.22 2.24
CA ILE A 31 -21.48 23.26 2.73
C ILE A 31 -21.00 21.82 2.88
N ILE A 32 -20.09 21.40 1.99
CA ILE A 32 -19.49 20.06 2.06
C ILE A 32 -18.01 20.25 2.46
N PRO A 33 -17.47 19.43 3.38
CA PRO A 33 -16.09 19.54 3.84
C PRO A 33 -15.09 18.96 2.81
N PHE A 34 -15.30 19.27 1.51
CA PHE A 34 -14.38 18.94 0.43
C PHE A 34 -13.72 20.19 -0.12
N GLU A 35 -12.41 20.12 -0.34
CA GLU A 35 -11.67 21.15 -1.06
C GLU A 35 -11.66 20.81 -2.57
N PRO A 36 -11.69 21.83 -3.47
CA PRO A 36 -11.58 21.61 -4.91
C PRO A 36 -10.35 20.80 -5.31
N ARG A 37 -9.25 20.93 -4.55
CA ARG A 37 -8.01 20.17 -4.77
C ARG A 37 -8.15 18.68 -4.46
N ASP A 38 -9.11 18.27 -3.64
CA ASP A 38 -9.33 16.85 -3.31
C ASP A 38 -9.82 16.06 -4.54
N PHE A 39 -10.47 16.74 -5.51
CA PHE A 39 -10.88 16.16 -6.78
C PHE A 39 -9.76 16.11 -7.82
N LEU A 40 -8.71 16.92 -7.64
CA LEU A 40 -7.57 16.97 -8.54
C LEU A 40 -6.51 15.92 -8.22
N ILE A 41 -6.56 15.33 -7.03
CA ILE A 41 -5.62 14.28 -6.63
C ILE A 41 -6.12 12.95 -7.18
N ALA A 42 -5.63 12.59 -8.36
CA ALA A 42 -5.84 11.27 -8.93
C ALA A 42 -5.09 10.20 -8.09
N VAL A 43 -5.59 8.97 -8.11
CA VAL A 43 -4.96 7.82 -7.43
C VAL A 43 -3.47 7.68 -7.83
N ASN A 44 -3.13 8.02 -9.08
CA ASN A 44 -1.75 7.99 -9.59
C ASN A 44 -0.85 9.09 -9.02
N ASP A 45 -1.41 10.11 -8.37
CA ASP A 45 -0.60 11.19 -7.77
C ASP A 45 -0.04 10.82 -6.38
N CYS A 46 -0.54 9.73 -5.77
CA CYS A 46 0.02 9.24 -4.51
C CYS A 46 1.52 8.88 -4.62
N GLU A 47 1.96 8.40 -5.78
CA GLU A 47 3.38 8.07 -6.02
C GLU A 47 4.28 9.32 -6.05
N LYS A 48 3.75 10.46 -6.50
CA LYS A 48 4.48 11.73 -6.62
C LYS A 48 4.55 12.50 -5.29
N MET A 49 3.70 12.15 -4.32
CA MET A 49 3.68 12.81 -3.02
C MET A 49 4.89 12.44 -2.18
N THR A 50 5.43 13.42 -1.44
CA THR A 50 6.44 13.13 -0.41
C THR A 50 5.81 12.32 0.73
N THR A 51 6.59 11.47 1.39
CA THR A 51 6.08 10.59 2.46
C THR A 51 5.35 11.35 3.58
N PRO A 52 5.84 12.52 4.08
CA PRO A 52 5.11 13.27 5.10
C PRO A 52 3.84 13.94 4.55
N ALA A 53 3.79 14.29 3.27
CA ALA A 53 2.58 14.82 2.65
C ALA A 53 1.52 13.73 2.50
N LEU A 54 1.94 12.53 2.08
CA LEU A 54 1.08 11.36 1.96
C LEU A 54 0.51 10.94 3.33
N ALA A 55 1.32 10.92 4.39
CA ALA A 55 0.86 10.61 5.74
C ALA A 55 -0.25 11.57 6.20
N ARG A 56 -0.01 12.89 6.05
CA ARG A 56 -1.02 13.91 6.41
C ARG A 56 -2.28 13.86 5.54
N TYR A 57 -2.14 13.45 4.29
CA TYR A 57 -3.26 13.26 3.39
C TYR A 57 -4.12 12.05 3.82
N VAL A 58 -3.49 10.91 4.08
CA VAL A 58 -4.15 9.69 4.57
C VAL A 58 -4.91 9.97 5.87
N GLU A 59 -4.30 10.66 6.83
CA GLU A 59 -4.92 10.99 8.11
C GLU A 59 -6.17 11.86 7.94
N ARG A 60 -6.07 12.94 7.15
CA ARG A 60 -7.22 13.82 6.86
C ARG A 60 -8.36 13.11 6.13
N GLN A 61 -8.04 12.22 5.21
CA GLN A 61 -9.07 11.47 4.46
C GLN A 61 -9.73 10.38 5.32
N LYS A 62 -9.01 9.81 6.29
CA LYS A 62 -9.59 8.93 7.31
C LYS A 62 -10.65 9.62 8.15
N GLU A 63 -10.34 10.81 8.65
CA GLU A 63 -11.28 11.60 9.44
C GLU A 63 -12.56 11.96 8.66
N ARG A 64 -12.44 12.11 7.33
CA ARG A 64 -13.55 12.42 6.42
C ARG A 64 -14.35 11.20 5.95
N GLY A 65 -13.90 9.98 6.25
CA GLY A 65 -14.59 8.73 5.87
C GLY A 65 -14.60 8.43 4.38
N VAL A 66 -13.61 8.90 3.61
CA VAL A 66 -13.55 8.71 2.15
C VAL A 66 -13.23 7.27 1.79
N ALA A 67 -14.05 6.65 0.94
CA ALA A 67 -13.97 5.22 0.62
C ALA A 67 -12.67 4.78 -0.10
N ASN A 68 -11.99 5.67 -0.82
CA ASN A 68 -10.86 5.31 -1.69
C ASN A 68 -9.47 5.52 -1.04
N ILE A 69 -9.41 5.52 0.29
CA ILE A 69 -8.17 5.79 1.04
C ILE A 69 -7.16 4.64 0.99
N ARG A 70 -7.63 3.42 0.72
CA ARG A 70 -6.81 2.20 0.80
C ARG A 70 -5.58 2.23 -0.09
N THR A 71 -5.69 2.77 -1.29
CA THR A 71 -4.56 2.90 -2.23
C THR A 71 -3.45 3.78 -1.64
N PHE A 72 -3.82 4.87 -0.98
CA PHE A 72 -2.88 5.78 -0.34
C PHE A 72 -2.23 5.17 0.90
N GLU A 73 -2.98 4.40 1.70
CA GLU A 73 -2.43 3.65 2.84
C GLU A 73 -1.45 2.56 2.40
N VAL A 74 -1.81 1.81 1.36
CA VAL A 74 -0.94 0.77 0.78
C VAL A 74 0.35 1.40 0.28
N GLU A 75 0.28 2.51 -0.46
CA GLU A 75 1.46 3.22 -0.95
C GLU A 75 2.33 3.74 0.18
N TYR A 76 1.73 4.28 1.24
CA TYR A 76 2.47 4.73 2.42
C TYR A 76 3.27 3.60 3.08
N HIS A 77 2.63 2.46 3.36
CA HIS A 77 3.30 1.32 3.97
C HIS A 77 4.28 0.63 3.01
N ARG A 78 3.99 0.62 1.71
CA ARG A 78 4.87 0.08 0.67
C ARG A 78 6.25 0.72 0.66
N ARG A 79 6.34 2.04 0.82
CA ARG A 79 7.62 2.76 0.85
C ARG A 79 8.55 2.27 1.97
N PHE A 80 8.02 2.11 3.17
CA PHE A 80 8.79 1.58 4.29
C PHE A 80 9.13 0.09 4.10
N ALA A 81 8.17 -0.69 3.62
CA ALA A 81 8.37 -2.11 3.34
C ALA A 81 9.45 -2.34 2.29
N MET A 82 9.50 -1.55 1.21
CA MET A 82 10.53 -1.65 0.17
C MET A 82 11.91 -1.26 0.69
N THR A 83 12.02 -0.29 1.60
CA THR A 83 13.29 0.04 2.24
C THR A 83 13.81 -1.13 3.08
N ALA A 84 12.95 -1.75 3.88
CA ALA A 84 13.30 -2.96 4.65
C ALA A 84 13.68 -4.13 3.72
N ALA A 85 12.96 -4.31 2.61
CA ALA A 85 13.24 -5.32 1.61
C ALA A 85 14.66 -5.21 1.02
N ALA A 86 15.12 -3.99 0.77
CA ALA A 86 16.49 -3.78 0.24
C ALA A 86 17.55 -4.36 1.19
N PHE A 87 17.41 -4.16 2.50
CA PHE A 87 18.32 -4.75 3.50
C PHE A 87 18.20 -6.27 3.54
N ILE A 88 16.97 -6.82 3.54
CA ILE A 88 16.72 -8.26 3.60
C ILE A 88 17.34 -8.95 2.37
N LEU A 89 17.08 -8.46 1.16
CA LEU A 89 17.60 -9.02 -0.07
C LEU A 89 19.12 -8.89 -0.16
N THR A 90 19.71 -7.83 0.38
CA THR A 90 21.17 -7.67 0.48
C THR A 90 21.77 -8.74 1.39
N ILE A 91 21.18 -9.04 2.54
CA ILE A 91 21.63 -10.10 3.44
C ILE A 91 21.52 -11.47 2.75
N ILE A 92 20.44 -11.72 2.02
CA ILE A 92 20.28 -12.95 1.23
C ILE A 92 21.39 -13.06 0.19
N GLY A 93 21.65 -12.00 -0.59
CA GLY A 93 22.70 -11.97 -1.61
C GLY A 93 24.09 -12.21 -1.03
N MET A 94 24.45 -11.54 0.06
CA MET A 94 25.71 -11.77 0.76
C MET A 94 25.85 -13.20 1.27
N SER A 95 24.78 -13.75 1.86
CA SER A 95 24.78 -15.11 2.41
C SER A 95 24.95 -16.17 1.31
N LEU A 96 24.37 -15.95 0.15
CA LEU A 96 24.53 -16.83 -1.02
C LEU A 96 25.92 -16.73 -1.63
N SER A 97 26.45 -15.51 -1.75
CA SER A 97 27.77 -15.26 -2.33
C SER A 97 28.90 -15.83 -1.46
N SER A 98 28.72 -15.86 -0.14
CA SER A 98 29.74 -16.36 0.81
C SER A 98 29.91 -17.88 0.78
N ARG A 99 29.00 -18.62 0.14
CA ARG A 99 29.05 -20.09 0.09
C ARG A 99 29.77 -20.61 -1.15
N LYS A 100 30.79 -21.41 -0.93
CA LYS A 100 31.38 -22.23 -2.00
C LYS A 100 30.47 -23.41 -2.30
N VAL A 101 29.70 -23.36 -3.38
CA VAL A 101 28.83 -24.46 -3.83
C VAL A 101 29.50 -25.21 -4.97
N LYS A 102 29.36 -26.54 -5.00
CA LYS A 102 29.87 -27.41 -6.08
C LYS A 102 29.31 -27.06 -7.48
N GLY A 103 28.24 -26.26 -7.56
CA GLY A 103 27.61 -25.81 -8.80
C GLY A 103 28.19 -24.52 -9.39
N GLY A 104 29.22 -23.94 -8.79
CA GLY A 104 29.86 -22.72 -9.27
C GLY A 104 29.07 -21.45 -8.97
N MET A 105 29.61 -20.30 -9.42
CA MET A 105 29.05 -18.95 -9.19
C MET A 105 27.66 -18.78 -9.81
N GLY A 106 27.37 -19.44 -10.94
CA GLY A 106 26.09 -19.32 -11.66
C GLY A 106 24.90 -19.80 -10.84
N LEU A 107 25.06 -20.87 -10.03
CA LEU A 107 23.99 -21.40 -9.20
C LEU A 107 23.60 -20.42 -8.09
N ASN A 108 24.55 -19.77 -7.45
CA ASN A 108 24.26 -18.77 -6.42
C ASN A 108 23.55 -17.55 -6.99
N ILE A 109 23.93 -17.08 -8.18
CA ILE A 109 23.27 -15.99 -8.89
C ILE A 109 21.85 -16.41 -9.25
N GLY A 110 21.64 -17.62 -9.77
CA GLY A 110 20.31 -18.15 -10.11
C GLY A 110 19.37 -18.21 -8.92
N ILE A 111 19.83 -18.72 -7.77
CA ILE A 111 19.03 -18.76 -6.53
C ILE A 111 18.69 -17.35 -6.06
N GLY A 112 19.64 -16.42 -6.07
CA GLY A 112 19.43 -15.03 -5.70
C GLY A 112 18.36 -14.35 -6.57
N LEU A 113 18.42 -14.60 -7.89
CA LEU A 113 17.45 -14.09 -8.85
C LEU A 113 16.05 -14.64 -8.58
N VAL A 114 15.92 -15.95 -8.39
CA VAL A 114 14.63 -16.61 -8.07
C VAL A 114 14.04 -16.07 -6.78
N LEU A 115 14.83 -15.88 -5.73
CA LEU A 115 14.37 -15.30 -4.47
C LEU A 115 13.92 -13.86 -4.64
N SER A 116 14.65 -13.05 -5.42
CA SER A 116 14.27 -11.64 -5.69
C SER A 116 12.95 -11.56 -6.47
N PHE A 117 12.79 -12.37 -7.51
CA PHE A 117 11.52 -12.46 -8.24
C PHE A 117 10.38 -12.96 -7.35
N GLY A 118 10.63 -14.00 -6.54
CA GLY A 118 9.66 -14.51 -5.58
C GLY A 118 9.20 -13.45 -4.59
N TYR A 119 10.12 -12.59 -4.12
CA TYR A 119 9.77 -11.46 -3.26
C TYR A 119 8.84 -10.48 -3.97
N ILE A 120 9.17 -10.07 -5.20
CA ILE A 120 8.36 -9.12 -5.98
C ILE A 120 6.96 -9.67 -6.24
N LEU A 121 6.86 -10.93 -6.67
CA LEU A 121 5.57 -11.60 -6.89
C LEU A 121 4.74 -11.66 -5.61
N PHE A 122 5.36 -12.05 -4.50
CA PHE A 122 4.67 -12.16 -3.23
C PHE A 122 4.19 -10.79 -2.72
N MET A 123 5.02 -9.75 -2.87
CA MET A 123 4.65 -8.36 -2.57
C MET A 123 3.44 -7.90 -3.39
N THR A 124 3.42 -8.19 -4.70
CA THR A 124 2.31 -7.84 -5.60
C THR A 124 1.01 -8.54 -5.19
N VAL A 125 1.08 -9.84 -4.86
CA VAL A 125 -0.09 -10.61 -4.42
C VAL A 125 -0.64 -10.03 -3.10
N THR A 126 0.20 -9.79 -2.10
CA THR A 126 -0.25 -9.22 -0.81
C THR A 126 -0.79 -7.81 -0.97
N GLN A 127 -0.24 -7.01 -1.89
CA GLN A 127 -0.77 -5.69 -2.23
C GLN A 127 -2.19 -5.77 -2.79
N THR A 128 -2.46 -6.73 -3.67
CA THR A 128 -3.80 -6.95 -4.23
C THR A 128 -4.82 -7.30 -3.14
N PHE A 129 -4.44 -8.12 -2.15
CA PHE A 129 -5.29 -8.42 -0.99
C PHE A 129 -5.56 -7.19 -0.12
N ALA A 130 -4.60 -6.29 0.04
CA ALA A 130 -4.81 -5.04 0.75
C ALA A 130 -5.79 -4.12 0.01
N LEU A 131 -5.64 -3.98 -1.31
CA LEU A 131 -6.51 -3.15 -2.15
C LEU A 131 -7.94 -3.68 -2.20
N SER A 132 -8.12 -5.00 -2.22
CA SER A 132 -9.46 -5.62 -2.17
C SER A 132 -10.13 -5.52 -0.79
N GLY A 133 -9.39 -5.12 0.24
CA GLY A 133 -9.91 -4.93 1.60
C GLY A 133 -9.99 -6.18 2.45
N LEU A 134 -9.45 -7.29 1.97
CA LEU A 134 -9.37 -8.53 2.73
C LEU A 134 -8.38 -8.44 3.90
N THR A 135 -7.38 -7.55 3.79
CA THR A 135 -6.33 -7.39 4.80
C THR A 135 -6.02 -5.90 4.99
N SER A 136 -5.53 -5.51 6.17
CA SER A 136 -5.06 -4.14 6.39
C SER A 136 -3.79 -3.86 5.58
N ALA A 137 -3.65 -2.62 5.09
CA ALA A 137 -2.51 -2.20 4.28
C ALA A 137 -1.17 -2.45 4.99
N MET A 138 -1.09 -2.18 6.30
CA MET A 138 0.10 -2.43 7.10
C MET A 138 0.48 -3.91 7.08
N VAL A 139 -0.43 -4.80 7.45
CA VAL A 139 -0.16 -6.24 7.54
C VAL A 139 0.27 -6.80 6.18
N ALA A 140 -0.48 -6.49 5.12
CA ALA A 140 -0.19 -6.98 3.78
C ALA A 140 1.21 -6.59 3.28
N MET A 141 1.64 -5.34 3.55
CA MET A 141 2.95 -4.87 3.09
C MET A 141 4.12 -5.43 3.93
N TRP A 142 3.88 -5.85 5.19
CA TRP A 142 4.93 -6.38 6.05
C TRP A 142 5.08 -7.90 6.01
N ILE A 143 4.03 -8.66 5.62
CA ILE A 143 4.09 -10.13 5.50
C ILE A 143 5.27 -10.60 4.63
N PRO A 144 5.52 -10.08 3.41
CA PRO A 144 6.66 -10.50 2.61
C PRO A 144 8.00 -10.27 3.32
N ASN A 145 8.14 -9.13 3.98
CA ASN A 145 9.37 -8.79 4.71
C ASN A 145 9.65 -9.75 5.86
N VAL A 146 8.63 -10.13 6.62
CA VAL A 146 8.78 -11.10 7.72
C VAL A 146 9.20 -12.47 7.17
N LEU A 147 8.53 -12.96 6.12
CA LEU A 147 8.85 -14.25 5.50
C LEU A 147 10.28 -14.27 4.96
N PHE A 148 10.65 -13.26 4.17
CA PHE A 148 11.99 -13.19 3.57
C PHE A 148 13.09 -12.89 4.59
N SER A 149 12.77 -12.22 5.72
CA SER A 149 13.70 -12.08 6.85
C SER A 149 14.03 -13.43 7.49
N LEU A 150 13.05 -14.31 7.64
CA LEU A 150 13.29 -15.67 8.13
C LEU A 150 14.18 -16.47 7.17
N ILE A 151 13.93 -16.35 5.86
CA ILE A 151 14.78 -16.97 4.83
C ILE A 151 16.20 -16.42 4.90
N ALA A 152 16.36 -15.09 5.01
CA ALA A 152 17.64 -14.41 5.14
C ALA A 152 18.41 -14.91 6.37
N LEU A 153 17.73 -15.04 7.52
CA LEU A 153 18.31 -15.54 8.77
C LEU A 153 18.81 -16.99 8.61
N VAL A 154 17.99 -17.86 8.03
CA VAL A 154 18.38 -19.26 7.79
C VAL A 154 19.58 -19.34 6.87
N LEU A 155 19.61 -18.57 5.77
CA LEU A 155 20.73 -18.56 4.84
C LEU A 155 22.00 -18.00 5.52
N TYR A 156 21.88 -16.95 6.30
CA TYR A 156 22.99 -16.37 7.04
C TYR A 156 23.62 -17.34 8.05
N ILE A 157 22.79 -18.02 8.86
CA ILE A 157 23.27 -19.01 9.83
C ILE A 157 23.97 -20.18 9.09
N ARG A 158 23.42 -20.60 7.95
CA ARG A 158 24.05 -21.68 7.16
C ARG A 158 25.32 -21.21 6.42
N ALA A 159 25.45 -19.94 6.08
CA ALA A 159 26.65 -19.42 5.45
C ALA A 159 27.84 -19.30 6.43
N ARG A 160 27.54 -19.18 7.74
CA ARG A 160 28.56 -19.05 8.81
C ARG A 160 29.16 -20.43 9.21
N ARG A 161 28.49 -21.53 8.88
CA ARG A 161 28.99 -22.91 9.13
C ARG A 161 29.77 -23.44 7.94
#